data_9507e4c47359b9eef13dee9cf8b18264
#
_entry.id   9507e4c47359b9eef13dee9cf8b18264
#
_cell.length_a   1.000
_cell.length_b   1.000
_cell.length_c   1.000
_cell.angle_alpha   90.00
_cell.angle_beta   90.00
_cell.angle_gamma   90.00
#
_symmetry.space_group_name_H-M   'P 1'
#
loop_
_entity.id
_entity.type
_entity.pdbx_description
1 polymer ?
#
loop_
_entity_poly.entity_id
_entity_poly.type
_entity_poly.pdbx_seq_one_letter_code
_entity_poly.pdbx_strand_id
1 'polypeptide(L)'
;MRIVIEITHLVKTLHGGGHKVEILKSLDLTIPKGQFIAITGQSGSGKTTLLSLIAGLDTPTSGQIVIDEQDITKLDEDELALLRGKRFGFIFQNFHLIPTLTALENVVLSAELNNTPGASKKANDLLGTVGLGDRLHHYPAQLSGGEQQRLSLARAFINEPDIILA
;
A
#
# COMPACT_ATOMS: atom_id res chain seq x y z
N MET A 1 2.69 5.07 -24.20
CA MET A 1 2.90 4.27 -22.98
C MET A 1 1.94 4.86 -21.94
N ARG A 2 1.05 4.05 -21.32
CA ARG A 2 0.07 4.57 -20.34
C ARG A 2 0.80 4.90 -19.04
N ILE A 3 0.64 6.12 -18.55
CA ILE A 3 1.15 6.57 -17.25
C ILE A 3 0.16 6.15 -16.17
N VAL A 4 0.69 5.58 -15.09
CA VAL A 4 -0.11 5.13 -13.93
C VAL A 4 -0.01 6.11 -12.78
N ILE A 5 1.16 6.68 -12.54
CA ILE A 5 1.37 7.70 -11.50
C ILE A 5 2.12 8.88 -12.13
N GLU A 6 1.58 10.07 -11.94
CA GLU A 6 2.22 11.34 -12.31
C GLU A 6 2.23 12.27 -11.10
N ILE A 7 3.40 12.75 -10.75
CA ILE A 7 3.65 13.66 -9.63
C ILE A 7 4.23 14.93 -10.19
N THR A 8 3.64 16.09 -9.84
CA THR A 8 4.08 17.38 -10.33
C THR A 8 4.30 18.35 -9.17
N HIS A 9 5.52 18.89 -9.08
CA HIS A 9 5.95 19.88 -8.09
C HIS A 9 5.57 19.51 -6.64
N LEU A 10 5.69 18.23 -6.27
CA LEU A 10 5.28 17.71 -4.97
C LEU A 10 6.18 18.24 -3.85
N VAL A 11 5.59 18.93 -2.89
CA VAL A 11 6.26 19.43 -1.69
C VAL A 11 5.61 18.83 -0.46
N LYS A 12 6.42 18.37 0.48
CA LYS A 12 5.98 18.01 1.83
C LYS A 12 6.86 18.68 2.86
N THR A 13 6.23 19.48 3.71
CA THR A 13 6.85 20.16 4.84
C THR A 13 6.19 19.72 6.12
N LEU A 14 7.00 19.41 7.12
CA LEU A 14 6.56 19.16 8.49
C LEU A 14 6.91 20.35 9.37
N HIS A 15 6.02 20.67 10.29
CA HIS A 15 6.22 21.71 11.28
C HIS A 15 6.29 21.03 12.66
N GLY A 16 7.41 21.20 13.38
CA GLY A 16 7.59 20.64 14.72
C GLY A 16 8.67 21.38 15.50
N GLY A 17 8.43 21.60 16.80
CA GLY A 17 9.42 22.23 17.68
C GLY A 17 9.87 23.65 17.28
N GLY A 18 9.02 24.41 16.58
CA GLY A 18 9.37 25.75 16.08
C GLY A 18 10.20 25.76 14.79
N HIS A 19 10.50 24.58 14.23
CA HIS A 19 11.25 24.45 12.99
C HIS A 19 10.38 23.93 11.85
N LYS A 20 10.65 24.44 10.65
CA LYS A 20 10.08 23.97 9.39
C LYS A 20 11.09 23.03 8.74
N VAL A 21 10.72 21.77 8.50
CA VAL A 21 11.55 20.78 7.82
C VAL A 21 10.88 20.40 6.51
N GLU A 22 11.54 20.69 5.41
CA GLU A 22 11.08 20.35 4.07
C GLU A 22 11.57 18.94 3.72
N ILE A 23 10.66 17.98 3.72
CA ILE A 23 10.94 16.56 3.46
C ILE A 23 11.04 16.29 1.95
N LEU A 24 10.09 16.82 1.17
CA LEU A 24 10.12 16.76 -0.29
C LEU A 24 10.16 18.18 -0.85
N LYS A 25 11.08 18.41 -1.80
CA LYS A 25 11.43 19.72 -2.33
C LYS A 25 11.08 19.79 -3.82
N SER A 26 9.79 19.96 -4.14
CA SER A 26 9.32 20.09 -5.53
C SER A 26 9.73 18.89 -6.41
N LEU A 27 9.28 17.70 -6.00
CA LEU A 27 9.55 16.45 -6.72
C LEU A 27 8.61 16.30 -7.92
N ASP A 28 9.19 15.98 -9.08
CA ASP A 28 8.46 15.54 -10.27
C ASP A 28 8.81 14.07 -10.55
N LEU A 29 7.81 13.23 -10.82
CA LEU A 29 7.99 11.81 -11.10
C LEU A 29 6.87 11.28 -11.98
N THR A 30 7.23 10.49 -12.98
CA THR A 30 6.27 9.82 -13.86
C THR A 30 6.55 8.33 -13.89
N ILE A 31 5.55 7.51 -13.55
CA ILE A 31 5.64 6.06 -13.54
C ILE A 31 4.69 5.46 -14.57
N PRO A 32 5.20 4.88 -15.64
CA PRO A 32 4.40 4.15 -16.61
C PRO A 32 3.87 2.82 -16.06
N LYS A 33 2.80 2.31 -16.67
CA LYS A 33 2.22 1.01 -16.31
C LYS A 33 3.20 -0.14 -16.53
N GLY A 34 3.21 -1.10 -15.60
CA GLY A 34 3.99 -2.33 -15.69
C GLY A 34 5.46 -2.18 -15.38
N GLN A 35 5.86 -1.09 -14.71
CA GLN A 35 7.24 -0.91 -14.27
C GLN A 35 7.43 -1.30 -12.81
N PHE A 36 8.61 -1.81 -12.50
CA PHE A 36 9.13 -1.97 -11.15
C PHE A 36 10.08 -0.81 -10.87
N ILE A 37 9.78 -0.01 -9.83
CA ILE A 37 10.55 1.17 -9.45
C ILE A 37 11.16 0.96 -8.07
N ALA A 38 12.47 1.14 -7.95
CA ALA A 38 13.16 1.16 -6.67
C ALA A 38 13.45 2.61 -6.25
N ILE A 39 12.90 3.01 -5.08
CA ILE A 39 13.19 4.32 -4.48
C ILE A 39 14.35 4.15 -3.51
N THR A 40 15.51 4.72 -3.87
CA THR A 40 16.74 4.61 -3.07
C THR A 40 17.13 5.94 -2.45
N GLY A 41 17.88 5.92 -1.37
CA GLY A 41 18.38 7.12 -0.68
C GLY A 41 18.69 6.85 0.79
N GLN A 42 19.35 7.80 1.44
CA GLN A 42 19.72 7.72 2.84
C GLN A 42 18.50 7.64 3.77
N SER A 43 18.69 7.19 5.01
CA SER A 43 17.64 7.26 6.03
C SER A 43 17.20 8.71 6.23
N GLY A 44 15.90 8.95 6.35
CA GLY A 44 15.35 10.30 6.50
C GLY A 44 15.23 11.10 5.19
N SER A 45 15.55 10.55 4.02
CA SER A 45 15.46 11.25 2.74
C SER A 45 14.02 11.39 2.18
N GLY A 46 12.99 11.03 2.94
CA GLY A 46 11.59 11.20 2.52
C GLY A 46 10.98 10.03 1.73
N LYS A 47 11.66 8.88 1.58
CA LYS A 47 11.14 7.72 0.83
C LYS A 47 9.78 7.24 1.33
N THR A 48 9.67 7.00 2.63
CA THR A 48 8.41 6.57 3.26
C THR A 48 7.33 7.64 3.13
N THR A 49 7.70 8.91 3.27
CA THR A 49 6.79 10.05 3.07
C THR A 49 6.26 10.08 1.64
N LEU A 50 7.12 9.87 0.64
CA LEU A 50 6.71 9.80 -0.75
C LEU A 50 5.72 8.66 -0.99
N LEU A 51 6.01 7.45 -0.47
CA LEU A 51 5.10 6.30 -0.57
C LEU A 51 3.76 6.58 0.12
N SER A 52 3.77 7.22 1.29
CA SER A 52 2.53 7.60 2.00
C SER A 52 1.70 8.62 1.22
N LEU A 53 2.33 9.58 0.57
CA LEU A 53 1.65 10.57 -0.27
C LEU A 53 1.05 9.92 -1.54
N ILE A 54 1.80 9.03 -2.21
CA ILE A 54 1.30 8.26 -3.36
C ILE A 54 0.09 7.40 -2.96
N ALA A 55 0.13 6.83 -1.76
CA ALA A 55 -0.95 6.01 -1.23
C ALA A 55 -2.17 6.83 -0.75
N GLY A 56 -2.10 8.16 -0.73
CA GLY A 56 -3.12 9.01 -0.11
C GLY A 56 -3.29 8.76 1.38
N LEU A 57 -2.24 8.30 2.07
CA LEU A 57 -2.19 8.14 3.54
C LEU A 57 -1.75 9.43 4.25
N ASP A 58 -1.24 10.39 3.50
CA ASP A 58 -0.83 11.70 3.95
C ASP A 58 -1.13 12.73 2.85
N THR A 59 -1.26 14.02 3.23
CA THR A 59 -1.58 15.10 2.29
C THR A 59 -0.32 15.91 1.99
N PRO A 60 -0.02 16.24 0.73
CA PRO A 60 1.10 17.09 0.38
C PRO A 60 0.88 18.54 0.86
N THR A 61 1.97 19.27 1.09
CA THR A 61 1.90 20.71 1.37
C THR A 61 1.52 21.51 0.12
N SER A 62 2.01 21.07 -1.04
CA SER A 62 1.64 21.58 -2.35
C SER A 62 2.05 20.61 -3.44
N GLY A 63 1.65 20.86 -4.67
CA GLY A 63 1.88 19.99 -5.81
C GLY A 63 0.69 19.06 -6.05
N GLN A 64 0.84 18.13 -6.98
CA GLN A 64 -0.23 17.28 -7.46
C GLN A 64 0.25 15.84 -7.59
N ILE A 65 -0.64 14.89 -7.31
CA ILE A 65 -0.46 13.47 -7.57
C ILE A 65 -1.67 12.99 -8.38
N VAL A 66 -1.41 12.50 -9.56
CA VAL A 66 -2.42 11.91 -10.45
C VAL A 66 -2.18 10.42 -10.55
N ILE A 67 -3.20 9.61 -10.29
CA ILE A 67 -3.18 8.15 -10.43
C ILE A 67 -4.24 7.77 -11.45
N ASP A 68 -3.77 7.19 -12.55
CA ASP A 68 -4.64 6.71 -13.63
C ASP A 68 -5.66 7.80 -14.08
N GLU A 69 -5.15 9.01 -14.34
CA GLU A 69 -5.88 10.22 -14.75
C GLU A 69 -6.70 10.90 -13.64
N GLN A 70 -6.74 10.34 -12.42
CA GLN A 70 -7.46 10.92 -11.28
C GLN A 70 -6.50 11.68 -10.36
N ASP A 71 -6.75 12.96 -10.13
CA ASP A 71 -6.02 13.78 -9.15
C ASP A 71 -6.44 13.41 -7.73
N ILE A 72 -5.57 12.67 -7.04
CA ILE A 72 -5.85 12.21 -5.68
C ILE A 72 -5.67 13.28 -4.60
N THR A 73 -5.02 14.39 -4.93
CA THR A 73 -4.82 15.51 -3.98
C THR A 73 -6.10 16.30 -3.72
N LYS A 74 -7.14 16.06 -4.51
CA LYS A 74 -8.46 16.70 -4.40
C LYS A 74 -9.53 15.82 -3.78
N LEU A 75 -9.21 14.56 -3.53
CA LEU A 75 -10.13 13.58 -2.97
C LEU A 75 -10.28 13.79 -1.46
N ASP A 76 -11.47 13.50 -0.95
CA ASP A 76 -11.69 13.39 0.48
C ASP A 76 -11.20 12.05 1.04
N GLU A 77 -11.27 11.86 2.36
CA GLU A 77 -10.74 10.65 3.00
C GLU A 77 -11.54 9.39 2.64
N ASP A 78 -12.85 9.51 2.43
CA ASP A 78 -13.69 8.37 2.03
C ASP A 78 -13.37 7.94 0.60
N GLU A 79 -13.18 8.88 -0.30
CA GLU A 79 -12.73 8.64 -1.68
C GLU A 79 -11.33 8.03 -1.72
N LEU A 80 -10.39 8.55 -0.91
CA LEU A 80 -9.04 8.00 -0.77
C LEU A 80 -9.06 6.58 -0.19
N ALA A 81 -9.93 6.30 0.78
CA ALA A 81 -10.08 4.96 1.34
C ALA A 81 -10.57 3.96 0.29
N LEU A 82 -11.57 4.34 -0.52
CA LEU A 82 -12.06 3.54 -1.64
C LEU A 82 -10.98 3.31 -2.72
N LEU A 83 -10.22 4.34 -3.05
CA LEU A 83 -9.11 4.25 -3.98
C LEU A 83 -8.04 3.27 -3.47
N ARG A 84 -7.63 3.41 -2.19
CA ARG A 84 -6.66 2.50 -1.56
C ARG A 84 -7.11 1.06 -1.64
N GLY A 85 -8.36 0.79 -1.26
CA GLY A 85 -8.90 -0.57 -1.28
C GLY A 85 -8.90 -1.22 -2.66
N LYS A 86 -9.20 -0.45 -3.70
CA LYS A 86 -9.36 -0.97 -5.07
C LYS A 86 -8.06 -1.02 -5.87
N ARG A 87 -7.14 -0.08 -5.64
CA ARG A 87 -5.99 0.15 -6.54
C ARG A 87 -4.66 -0.24 -5.93
N PHE A 88 -4.57 -0.27 -4.60
CA PHE A 88 -3.30 -0.49 -3.92
C PHE A 88 -3.22 -1.80 -3.16
N GLY A 89 -2.07 -2.46 -3.26
CA GLY A 89 -1.64 -3.49 -2.33
C GLY A 89 -0.46 -2.98 -1.50
N PHE A 90 -0.53 -3.18 -0.19
CA PHE A 90 0.51 -2.70 0.73
C PHE A 90 1.28 -3.87 1.33
N ILE A 91 2.62 -3.79 1.26
CA ILE A 91 3.54 -4.71 1.91
C ILE A 91 4.40 -3.91 2.86
N PHE A 92 4.12 -4.02 4.15
CA PHE A 92 4.83 -3.28 5.19
C PHE A 92 6.02 -4.08 5.73
N GLN A 93 7.09 -3.38 6.11
CA GLN A 93 8.29 -3.98 6.70
C GLN A 93 7.98 -4.82 7.95
N ASN A 94 7.03 -4.40 8.77
CA ASN A 94 6.58 -5.11 9.97
C ASN A 94 5.31 -5.95 9.72
N PHE A 95 5.02 -6.29 8.46
CA PHE A 95 3.87 -7.06 7.97
C PHE A 95 2.50 -6.49 8.34
N HIS A 96 2.33 -5.80 9.46
CA HIS A 96 1.08 -5.25 10.00
C HIS A 96 -0.08 -6.25 9.95
N LEU A 97 0.20 -7.51 10.32
CA LEU A 97 -0.83 -8.53 10.47
C LEU A 97 -1.66 -8.25 11.72
N ILE A 98 -2.95 -8.55 11.66
CA ILE A 98 -3.85 -8.42 12.79
C ILE A 98 -3.66 -9.66 13.69
N PRO A 99 -3.11 -9.50 14.91
CA PRO A 99 -2.65 -10.65 15.70
C PRO A 99 -3.78 -11.53 16.22
N THR A 100 -5.00 -10.99 16.30
CA THR A 100 -6.21 -11.69 16.77
C THR A 100 -6.96 -12.41 15.65
N LEU A 101 -6.53 -12.29 14.41
CA LEU A 101 -7.08 -12.97 13.24
C LEU A 101 -6.13 -14.06 12.77
N THR A 102 -6.69 -15.17 12.31
CA THR A 102 -5.96 -16.27 11.64
C THR A 102 -5.35 -15.79 10.31
N ALA A 103 -4.51 -16.60 9.70
CA ALA A 103 -3.95 -16.34 8.37
C ALA A 103 -5.05 -16.13 7.33
N LEU A 104 -6.05 -16.99 7.30
CA LEU A 104 -7.19 -16.86 6.39
C LEU A 104 -7.97 -15.56 6.65
N GLU A 105 -8.31 -15.27 7.90
CA GLU A 105 -9.06 -14.07 8.26
C GLU A 105 -8.32 -12.77 7.96
N ASN A 106 -6.99 -12.74 8.12
CA ASN A 106 -6.15 -11.60 7.74
C ASN A 106 -6.26 -11.27 6.23
N VAL A 107 -6.40 -12.27 5.37
CA VAL A 107 -6.55 -12.09 3.93
C VAL A 107 -8.00 -11.78 3.56
N VAL A 108 -8.96 -12.53 4.12
CA VAL A 108 -10.40 -12.38 3.87
C VAL A 108 -10.88 -10.98 4.21
N LEU A 109 -10.47 -10.43 5.36
CA LEU A 109 -10.87 -9.09 5.80
C LEU A 109 -10.58 -8.02 4.73
N SER A 110 -9.41 -8.07 4.10
CA SER A 110 -9.06 -7.11 3.04
C SER A 110 -9.98 -7.22 1.81
N ALA A 111 -10.45 -8.41 1.49
CA ALA A 111 -11.40 -8.65 0.40
C ALA A 111 -12.83 -8.22 0.77
N GLU A 112 -13.25 -8.50 2.01
CA GLU A 112 -14.59 -8.13 2.51
C GLU A 112 -14.77 -6.62 2.60
N LEU A 113 -13.77 -5.87 3.06
CA LEU A 113 -13.78 -4.41 3.08
C LEU A 113 -13.98 -3.79 1.69
N ASN A 114 -13.62 -4.52 0.62
CA ASN A 114 -13.84 -4.10 -0.77
C ASN A 114 -15.07 -4.77 -1.41
N ASN A 115 -15.91 -5.48 -0.63
CA ASN A 115 -17.06 -6.23 -1.12
C ASN A 115 -16.69 -7.22 -2.24
N THR A 116 -15.51 -7.84 -2.16
CA THR A 116 -15.02 -8.79 -3.17
C THR A 116 -15.81 -10.10 -3.10
N PRO A 117 -16.52 -10.51 -4.17
CA PRO A 117 -17.29 -11.74 -4.15
C PRO A 117 -16.39 -12.97 -3.95
N GLY A 118 -16.84 -13.92 -3.14
CA GLY A 118 -16.13 -15.17 -2.91
C GLY A 118 -14.81 -15.01 -2.14
N ALA A 119 -14.70 -13.97 -1.31
CA ALA A 119 -13.50 -13.62 -0.55
C ALA A 119 -12.81 -14.80 0.11
N SER A 120 -13.56 -15.66 0.84
CA SER A 120 -13.00 -16.82 1.53
C SER A 120 -12.35 -17.83 0.59
N LYS A 121 -13.00 -18.16 -0.54
CA LYS A 121 -12.43 -19.07 -1.53
C LYS A 121 -11.17 -18.50 -2.15
N LYS A 122 -11.23 -17.24 -2.59
CA LYS A 122 -10.09 -16.54 -3.20
C LYS A 122 -8.90 -16.45 -2.24
N ALA A 123 -9.16 -16.16 -0.96
CA ALA A 123 -8.13 -16.12 0.08
C ALA A 123 -7.48 -17.50 0.31
N ASN A 124 -8.29 -18.56 0.36
CA ASN A 124 -7.79 -19.92 0.49
C ASN A 124 -6.88 -20.32 -0.68
N ASP A 125 -7.33 -20.08 -1.93
CA ASP A 125 -6.56 -20.38 -3.14
C ASP A 125 -5.24 -19.59 -3.17
N LEU A 126 -5.28 -18.32 -2.78
CA LEU A 126 -4.09 -17.46 -2.73
C LEU A 126 -3.11 -17.88 -1.64
N LEU A 127 -3.59 -18.25 -0.44
CA LEU A 127 -2.76 -18.78 0.63
C LEU A 127 -2.12 -20.11 0.21
N GLY A 128 -2.83 -20.97 -0.49
CA GLY A 128 -2.27 -22.18 -1.11
C GLY A 128 -1.13 -21.85 -2.07
N THR A 129 -1.31 -20.84 -2.93
CA THR A 129 -0.30 -20.41 -3.91
C THR A 129 1.00 -19.92 -3.25
N VAL A 130 0.90 -19.24 -2.09
CA VAL A 130 2.08 -18.78 -1.34
C VAL A 130 2.62 -19.82 -0.36
N GLY A 131 2.12 -21.08 -0.39
CA GLY A 131 2.59 -22.18 0.45
C GLY A 131 2.14 -22.09 1.89
N LEU A 132 0.95 -21.54 2.15
CA LEU A 132 0.32 -21.43 3.47
C LEU A 132 -1.00 -22.21 3.57
N GLY A 133 -1.28 -23.14 2.64
CA GLY A 133 -2.51 -23.96 2.64
C GLY A 133 -2.75 -24.75 3.93
N ASP A 134 -1.67 -25.24 4.57
CA ASP A 134 -1.74 -25.96 5.86
C ASP A 134 -1.71 -25.02 7.08
N ARG A 135 -1.70 -23.71 6.87
CA ARG A 135 -1.57 -22.68 7.90
C ARG A 135 -2.78 -21.74 8.02
N LEU A 136 -3.87 -22.03 7.32
CA LEU A 136 -5.06 -21.17 7.23
C LEU A 136 -5.59 -20.71 8.60
N HIS A 137 -5.57 -21.60 9.58
CA HIS A 137 -6.11 -21.35 10.92
C HIS A 137 -5.04 -20.97 11.96
N HIS A 138 -3.79 -20.76 11.54
CA HIS A 138 -2.73 -20.29 12.43
C HIS A 138 -2.84 -18.78 12.63
N TYR A 139 -2.59 -18.34 13.85
CA TYR A 139 -2.44 -16.90 14.16
C TYR A 139 -1.03 -16.42 13.79
N PRO A 140 -0.83 -15.13 13.54
CA PRO A 140 0.47 -14.58 13.20
C PRO A 140 1.61 -14.99 14.14
N ALA A 141 1.35 -15.07 15.45
CA ALA A 141 2.34 -15.49 16.45
C ALA A 141 2.82 -16.96 16.30
N GLN A 142 2.06 -17.79 15.58
CA GLN A 142 2.38 -19.19 15.32
C GLN A 142 3.13 -19.38 13.98
N LEU A 143 3.32 -18.30 13.22
CA LEU A 143 3.98 -18.30 11.92
C LEU A 143 5.42 -17.78 12.04
N SER A 144 6.33 -18.42 11.32
CA SER A 144 7.69 -17.90 11.15
C SER A 144 7.69 -16.55 10.41
N GLY A 145 8.75 -15.77 10.52
CA GLY A 145 8.87 -14.47 9.83
C GLY A 145 8.66 -14.60 8.31
N GLY A 146 9.19 -15.65 7.67
CA GLY A 146 8.96 -15.91 6.25
C GLY A 146 7.51 -16.28 5.93
N GLU A 147 6.80 -16.99 6.80
CA GLU A 147 5.37 -17.28 6.65
C GLU A 147 4.54 -16.02 6.82
N GLN A 148 4.86 -15.16 7.80
CA GLN A 148 4.21 -13.86 7.99
C GLN A 148 4.41 -12.94 6.78
N GLN A 149 5.60 -12.94 6.18
CA GLN A 149 5.88 -12.20 4.96
C GLN A 149 5.02 -12.69 3.79
N ARG A 150 4.92 -14.02 3.58
CA ARG A 150 4.05 -14.59 2.53
C ARG A 150 2.57 -14.34 2.80
N LEU A 151 2.13 -14.34 4.06
CA LEU A 151 0.78 -13.94 4.44
C LEU A 151 0.51 -12.46 4.11
N SER A 152 1.45 -11.56 4.40
CA SER A 152 1.37 -10.15 4.02
C SER A 152 1.27 -9.96 2.50
N LEU A 153 2.02 -10.74 1.72
CA LEU A 153 1.90 -10.76 0.26
C LEU A 153 0.50 -11.20 -0.18
N ALA A 154 -0.02 -12.32 0.33
CA ALA A 154 -1.36 -12.78 -0.01
C ALA A 154 -2.41 -11.70 0.30
N ARG A 155 -2.32 -11.05 1.47
CA ARG A 155 -3.21 -9.94 1.82
C ARG A 155 -3.11 -8.76 0.85
N ALA A 156 -1.91 -8.41 0.39
CA ALA A 156 -1.71 -7.31 -0.55
C ALA A 156 -2.31 -7.60 -1.93
N PHE A 157 -2.31 -8.87 -2.36
CA PHE A 157 -2.75 -9.28 -3.70
C PHE A 157 -4.21 -9.74 -3.80
N ILE A 158 -4.93 -9.91 -2.69
CA ILE A 158 -6.29 -10.48 -2.70
C ILE A 158 -7.28 -9.68 -3.57
N ASN A 159 -7.12 -8.37 -3.64
CA ASN A 159 -7.97 -7.47 -4.43
C ASN A 159 -7.41 -7.19 -5.84
N GLU A 160 -6.38 -7.93 -6.28
CA GLU A 160 -5.74 -7.77 -7.61
C GLU A 160 -5.38 -6.30 -7.92
N PRO A 161 -4.61 -5.64 -7.03
CA PRO A 161 -4.34 -4.22 -7.15
C PRO A 161 -3.50 -3.91 -8.40
N ASP A 162 -3.71 -2.70 -8.95
CA ASP A 162 -2.90 -2.20 -10.08
C ASP A 162 -1.51 -1.71 -9.63
N ILE A 163 -1.37 -1.33 -8.35
CA ILE A 163 -0.16 -0.74 -7.77
C ILE A 163 0.20 -1.47 -6.47
N ILE A 164 1.44 -1.93 -6.38
CA ILE A 164 1.99 -2.49 -5.13
C ILE A 164 2.99 -1.49 -4.55
N LEU A 165 2.82 -1.14 -3.28
CA LEU A 165 3.76 -0.35 -2.49
C LEU A 165 4.41 -1.24 -1.42
N ALA A 166 5.75 -1.35 -1.45
CA ALA A 166 6.54 -2.24 -0.58
C ALA A 166 7.69 -1.50 0.11
#